data_f5a157e8c6c03a1104f0731515ceff62
#
_entry.id   f5a157e8c6c03a1104f0731515ceff62
#
_cell.length_a   1.000
_cell.length_b   1.000
_cell.length_c   1.000
_cell.angle_alpha   90.00
_cell.angle_beta   90.00
_cell.angle_gamma   90.00
#
_symmetry.space_group_name_H-M   'P 1'
#
loop_
_entity.id
_entity.type
_entity.pdbx_description
1 polymer ?
#
loop_
_entity_poly.entity_id
_entity_poly.type
_entity_poly.pdbx_seq_one_letter_code
_entity_poly.pdbx_strand_id
1 'polypeptide(L)'
;MKKLAVVLLSGVSLMLSAQEAYSQGKVEVTWENTDKYTDVRPSNESRKRFKERTFKQLDEYLVELAEALPEGQTLNMTVTNLDLAGQVWPASFVGIGNGANDVRLIKSIDIPRIAFSFELLGADGTVLQQGEQNLKDMSFQDRHNPFFSSENLRYEKNMLRMWFEEQFEQNLAKS
;
A
#
# COMPACT_ATOMS: atom_id res chain seq x y z
N MET A 1 66.54 -42.08 22.20
CA MET A 1 65.31 -42.31 21.48
C MET A 1 64.33 -41.17 21.80
N LYS A 2 64.29 -40.13 20.95
CA LYS A 2 63.38 -38.94 21.16
C LYS A 2 62.16 -39.08 20.26
N LYS A 3 61.01 -39.20 20.83
CA LYS A 3 59.76 -39.26 20.10
C LYS A 3 59.31 -37.85 19.74
N LEU A 4 59.18 -37.56 18.47
CA LEU A 4 58.68 -36.32 17.91
C LEU A 4 57.14 -36.44 17.85
N ALA A 5 56.42 -35.57 18.57
CA ALA A 5 54.98 -35.47 18.49
C ALA A 5 54.60 -34.40 17.45
N VAL A 6 53.99 -34.82 16.36
CA VAL A 6 53.42 -33.93 15.35
C VAL A 6 52.01 -33.53 15.78
N VAL A 7 51.81 -32.26 16.07
CA VAL A 7 50.48 -31.66 16.34
C VAL A 7 49.94 -31.17 15.03
N LEU A 8 48.90 -31.83 14.55
CA LEU A 8 48.06 -31.39 13.40
C LEU A 8 47.07 -30.36 13.88
N LEU A 9 47.28 -29.07 13.59
CA LEU A 9 46.27 -28.03 13.70
C LEU A 9 45.32 -28.13 12.50
N SER A 10 44.12 -28.67 12.71
CA SER A 10 43.02 -28.60 11.76
C SER A 10 42.36 -27.22 11.86
N GLY A 11 42.64 -26.34 10.92
CA GLY A 11 41.98 -25.06 10.76
C GLY A 11 40.55 -25.27 10.25
N VAL A 12 39.56 -25.03 11.12
CA VAL A 12 38.18 -24.94 10.71
C VAL A 12 37.96 -23.54 10.13
N SER A 13 37.94 -23.44 8.79
CA SER A 13 37.48 -22.24 8.09
C SER A 13 35.95 -22.12 8.27
N LEU A 14 35.50 -21.22 9.16
CA LEU A 14 34.12 -20.76 9.14
C LEU A 14 33.93 -19.93 7.86
N MET A 15 33.28 -20.53 6.88
CA MET A 15 32.65 -19.77 5.78
C MET A 15 31.43 -19.05 6.37
N LEU A 16 31.56 -17.76 6.72
CA LEU A 16 30.42 -16.88 6.86
C LEU A 16 29.83 -16.72 5.45
N SER A 17 28.78 -17.47 5.16
CA SER A 17 27.88 -17.13 4.06
C SER A 17 27.18 -15.82 4.45
N ALA A 18 27.65 -14.70 3.90
CA ALA A 18 26.86 -13.48 3.89
C ALA A 18 25.59 -13.82 3.10
N GLN A 19 24.49 -14.01 3.82
CA GLN A 19 23.17 -14.11 3.25
C GLN A 19 22.86 -12.69 2.78
N GLU A 20 23.07 -12.43 1.49
CA GLU A 20 22.60 -11.18 0.89
C GLU A 20 21.10 -11.17 1.10
N ALA A 21 20.64 -10.29 2.00
CA ALA A 21 19.23 -10.01 2.15
C ALA A 21 18.78 -9.42 0.81
N TYR A 22 18.03 -10.19 0.03
CA TYR A 22 17.40 -9.69 -1.18
C TYR A 22 16.58 -8.47 -0.79
N SER A 23 17.05 -7.30 -1.20
CA SER A 23 16.38 -6.04 -0.94
C SER A 23 15.26 -5.91 -1.96
N GLN A 24 14.05 -6.26 -1.55
CA GLN A 24 12.84 -6.04 -2.35
C GLN A 24 12.68 -4.56 -2.69
N GLY A 25 11.90 -4.26 -3.72
CA GLY A 25 11.53 -2.88 -4.03
C GLY A 25 10.85 -2.20 -2.83
N LYS A 26 10.92 -0.88 -2.78
CA LYS A 26 10.42 -0.07 -1.65
C LYS A 26 9.37 0.91 -2.14
N VAL A 27 8.51 1.36 -1.21
CA VAL A 27 7.63 2.49 -1.42
C VAL A 27 7.79 3.50 -0.29
N GLU A 28 7.78 4.78 -0.63
CA GLU A 28 7.69 5.89 0.31
C GLU A 28 6.44 6.71 -0.02
N VAL A 29 5.53 6.86 0.96
CA VAL A 29 4.25 7.53 0.75
C VAL A 29 4.18 8.80 1.58
N THR A 30 3.87 9.91 0.93
CA THR A 30 3.60 11.20 1.57
C THR A 30 2.13 11.56 1.40
N TRP A 31 1.43 11.86 2.49
CA TRP A 31 0.03 12.29 2.51
C TRP A 31 -0.02 13.81 2.71
N GLU A 32 -0.30 14.57 1.63
CA GLU A 32 -0.31 16.03 1.69
C GLU A 32 -1.68 16.61 1.97
N ASN A 33 -1.74 17.66 2.80
CA ASN A 33 -2.95 18.46 3.04
C ASN A 33 -4.20 17.62 3.41
N THR A 34 -4.02 16.57 4.21
CA THR A 34 -5.04 15.54 4.51
C THR A 34 -6.37 16.09 5.06
N ASP A 35 -6.40 17.32 5.55
CA ASP A 35 -7.63 17.98 6.02
C ASP A 35 -8.55 18.43 4.88
N LYS A 36 -8.01 18.49 3.65
CA LYS A 36 -8.73 18.88 2.44
C LYS A 36 -9.26 17.69 1.63
N TYR A 37 -8.96 16.45 2.06
CA TYR A 37 -9.41 15.26 1.35
C TYR A 37 -10.93 15.16 1.29
N THR A 38 -11.44 14.65 0.19
CA THR A 38 -12.87 14.66 -0.14
C THR A 38 -13.69 13.90 0.89
N ASP A 39 -13.38 12.64 1.16
CA ASP A 39 -14.04 11.88 2.20
C ASP A 39 -13.12 10.85 2.89
N VAL A 40 -12.49 11.26 3.97
CA VAL A 40 -11.82 10.39 4.94
C VAL A 40 -12.47 10.63 6.30
N ARG A 41 -13.76 10.26 6.43
CA ARG A 41 -14.59 10.54 7.60
C ARG A 41 -14.96 9.25 8.33
N PRO A 42 -14.86 9.24 9.68
CA PRO A 42 -15.33 8.12 10.49
C PRO A 42 -16.84 8.13 10.63
N SER A 43 -17.42 6.96 10.89
CA SER A 43 -18.80 6.84 11.38
C SER A 43 -18.90 7.15 12.87
N ASN A 44 -18.02 6.58 13.70
CA ASN A 44 -18.20 6.51 15.16
C ASN A 44 -16.93 6.67 15.98
N GLU A 45 -15.88 7.23 15.40
CA GLU A 45 -14.61 7.41 16.11
C GLU A 45 -14.00 8.79 15.89
N SER A 46 -12.92 9.09 16.59
CA SER A 46 -12.16 10.32 16.37
C SER A 46 -11.68 10.43 14.92
N ARG A 47 -11.96 11.58 14.28
CA ARG A 47 -11.52 11.86 12.90
C ARG A 47 -10.01 11.68 12.73
N LYS A 48 -9.21 12.12 13.70
CA LYS A 48 -7.75 11.94 13.68
C LYS A 48 -7.37 10.46 13.67
N ARG A 49 -7.92 9.67 14.60
CA ARG A 49 -7.64 8.24 14.70
C ARG A 49 -8.06 7.46 13.45
N PHE A 50 -9.20 7.82 12.88
CA PHE A 50 -9.68 7.21 11.63
C PHE A 50 -8.72 7.47 10.48
N LYS A 51 -8.29 8.73 10.28
CA LYS A 51 -7.32 9.11 9.25
C LYS A 51 -6.00 8.35 9.40
N GLU A 52 -5.42 8.39 10.61
CA GLU A 52 -4.15 7.70 10.90
C GLU A 52 -4.23 6.20 10.59
N ARG A 53 -5.32 5.55 10.99
CA ARG A 53 -5.54 4.12 10.68
C ARG A 53 -5.75 3.88 9.19
N THR A 54 -6.52 4.72 8.50
CA THR A 54 -6.77 4.60 7.06
C THR A 54 -5.48 4.72 6.27
N PHE A 55 -4.68 5.74 6.54
CA PHE A 55 -3.41 5.95 5.85
C PHE A 55 -2.43 4.82 6.14
N LYS A 56 -2.28 4.43 7.40
CA LYS A 56 -1.44 3.30 7.79
C LYS A 56 -1.79 2.01 7.04
N GLN A 57 -3.09 1.68 6.91
CA GLN A 57 -3.53 0.47 6.19
C GLN A 57 -3.26 0.55 4.69
N LEU A 58 -3.33 1.73 4.09
CA LEU A 58 -2.96 1.92 2.69
C LEU A 58 -1.45 1.91 2.49
N ASP A 59 -0.67 2.49 3.41
CA ASP A 59 0.79 2.42 3.39
C ASP A 59 1.28 0.97 3.49
N GLU A 60 0.76 0.19 4.44
CA GLU A 60 1.08 -1.23 4.59
C GLU A 60 0.77 -2.01 3.31
N TYR A 61 -0.36 -1.74 2.68
CA TYR A 61 -0.72 -2.38 1.42
C TYR A 61 0.17 -1.95 0.24
N LEU A 62 0.56 -0.68 0.16
CA LEU A 62 1.49 -0.19 -0.86
C LEU A 62 2.89 -0.79 -0.69
N VAL A 63 3.32 -1.06 0.57
CA VAL A 63 4.55 -1.81 0.84
C VAL A 63 4.45 -3.22 0.27
N GLU A 64 3.34 -3.94 0.49
CA GLU A 64 3.11 -5.28 -0.09
C GLU A 64 3.18 -5.25 -1.63
N LEU A 65 2.57 -4.25 -2.28
CA LEU A 65 2.65 -4.11 -3.73
C LEU A 65 4.08 -3.84 -4.21
N ALA A 66 4.82 -3.01 -3.48
CA ALA A 66 6.19 -2.64 -3.85
C ALA A 66 7.18 -3.81 -3.77
N GLU A 67 6.87 -4.87 -3.02
CA GLU A 67 7.68 -6.10 -2.99
C GLU A 67 7.82 -6.76 -4.38
N ALA A 68 6.87 -6.49 -5.29
CA ALA A 68 6.93 -6.97 -6.66
C ALA A 68 7.87 -6.13 -7.57
N LEU A 69 8.31 -4.96 -7.13
CA LEU A 69 9.26 -4.16 -7.89
C LEU A 69 10.67 -4.81 -7.86
N PRO A 70 11.46 -4.64 -8.93
CA PRO A 70 12.85 -5.06 -8.96
C PRO A 70 13.66 -4.53 -7.78
N GLU A 71 14.69 -5.30 -7.40
CA GLU A 71 15.60 -4.97 -6.33
C GLU A 71 16.21 -3.57 -6.51
N GLY A 72 16.27 -2.82 -5.41
CA GLY A 72 16.85 -1.49 -5.35
C GLY A 72 15.95 -0.39 -5.93
N GLN A 73 14.80 -0.71 -6.52
CA GLN A 73 13.85 0.31 -6.96
C GLN A 73 13.06 0.89 -5.78
N THR A 74 12.74 2.17 -5.87
CA THR A 74 11.93 2.87 -4.87
C THR A 74 10.80 3.63 -5.56
N LEU A 75 9.57 3.35 -5.17
CA LEU A 75 8.38 4.07 -5.61
C LEU A 75 8.07 5.20 -4.61
N ASN A 76 8.28 6.44 -4.99
CA ASN A 76 7.86 7.60 -4.21
C ASN A 76 6.45 8.01 -4.63
N MET A 77 5.55 8.16 -3.67
CA MET A 77 4.18 8.60 -3.92
C MET A 77 3.82 9.80 -3.06
N THR A 78 3.21 10.81 -3.67
CA THR A 78 2.64 11.97 -2.97
C THR A 78 1.15 12.01 -3.20
N VAL A 79 0.36 11.61 -2.19
CA VAL A 79 -1.11 11.58 -2.26
C VAL A 79 -1.66 12.95 -1.92
N THR A 80 -2.48 13.49 -2.81
CA THR A 80 -3.07 14.84 -2.70
C THR A 80 -4.57 14.82 -2.43
N ASN A 81 -5.25 13.68 -2.69
CA ASN A 81 -6.66 13.49 -2.33
C ASN A 81 -7.01 12.02 -2.15
N LEU A 82 -7.93 11.75 -1.23
CA LEU A 82 -8.55 10.45 -1.02
C LEU A 82 -10.06 10.64 -0.77
N ASP A 83 -10.86 9.85 -1.47
CA ASP A 83 -12.31 9.78 -1.38
C ASP A 83 -12.68 8.31 -1.23
N LEU A 84 -13.05 7.90 -0.03
CA LEU A 84 -13.35 6.49 0.26
C LEU A 84 -14.69 6.08 -0.35
N ALA A 85 -14.80 4.83 -0.75
CA ALA A 85 -16.03 4.23 -1.24
C ALA A 85 -17.19 4.42 -0.23
N GLY A 86 -18.34 4.82 -0.75
CA GLY A 86 -19.52 5.10 0.06
C GLY A 86 -19.46 6.44 0.79
N GLN A 87 -20.48 6.71 1.58
CA GLN A 87 -20.65 7.98 2.30
C GLN A 87 -21.15 7.76 3.72
N VAL A 88 -20.69 8.57 4.67
CA VAL A 88 -21.14 8.50 6.06
C VAL A 88 -22.49 9.25 6.20
N TRP A 89 -23.50 8.53 6.70
CA TRP A 89 -24.86 9.02 6.91
C TRP A 89 -25.26 8.90 8.37
N PRO A 90 -26.02 9.89 8.90
CA PRO A 90 -26.66 9.73 10.21
C PRO A 90 -27.59 8.52 10.21
N ALA A 91 -27.55 7.73 11.28
CA ALA A 91 -28.37 6.51 11.42
C ALA A 91 -29.87 6.79 11.28
N SER A 92 -30.32 7.95 11.75
CA SER A 92 -31.71 8.40 11.62
C SER A 92 -32.19 8.57 10.17
N PHE A 93 -31.29 8.93 9.24
CA PHE A 93 -31.63 9.10 7.82
C PHE A 93 -31.72 7.77 7.07
N VAL A 94 -31.10 6.71 7.60
CA VAL A 94 -31.12 5.38 6.97
C VAL A 94 -32.08 4.39 7.66
N GLY A 95 -32.92 4.88 8.56
CA GLY A 95 -33.96 4.07 9.19
C GLY A 95 -33.48 3.16 10.32
N ILE A 96 -32.26 3.35 10.85
CA ILE A 96 -31.71 2.54 11.93
C ILE A 96 -32.17 3.04 13.32
N GLY A 97 -32.89 4.16 13.37
CA GLY A 97 -33.44 4.73 14.61
C GLY A 97 -32.59 5.88 15.17
N ASN A 98 -33.23 6.62 16.10
CA ASN A 98 -32.61 7.74 16.78
C ASN A 98 -31.71 7.21 17.91
N GLY A 99 -30.43 7.62 17.89
CA GLY A 99 -29.46 7.22 18.91
C GLY A 99 -28.49 6.12 18.47
N ALA A 100 -28.66 5.52 17.28
CA ALA A 100 -27.65 4.69 16.69
C ALA A 100 -26.52 5.56 16.10
N ASN A 101 -25.34 4.95 15.98
CA ASN A 101 -24.17 5.61 15.42
C ASN A 101 -24.32 5.85 13.90
N ASP A 102 -23.62 6.87 13.39
CA ASP A 102 -23.51 7.08 11.95
C ASP A 102 -22.97 5.82 11.25
N VAL A 103 -23.36 5.61 10.01
CA VAL A 103 -22.97 4.44 9.22
C VAL A 103 -22.40 4.86 7.87
N ARG A 104 -21.37 4.15 7.39
CA ARG A 104 -20.90 4.31 6.03
C ARG A 104 -21.72 3.41 5.12
N LEU A 105 -22.48 4.02 4.21
CA LEU A 105 -23.25 3.32 3.19
C LEU A 105 -22.46 3.26 1.90
N ILE A 106 -22.36 2.06 1.35
CA ILE A 106 -21.70 1.83 0.07
C ILE A 106 -22.77 1.83 -1.03
N LYS A 107 -22.78 2.88 -1.84
CA LYS A 107 -23.68 3.02 -2.99
C LYS A 107 -22.86 3.11 -4.27
N SER A 108 -23.39 2.63 -5.39
CA SER A 108 -22.71 2.63 -6.68
C SER A 108 -22.31 4.02 -7.20
N ILE A 109 -22.97 5.07 -6.72
CA ILE A 109 -22.67 6.46 -7.10
C ILE A 109 -21.53 7.08 -6.26
N ASP A 110 -21.30 6.57 -5.06
CA ASP A 110 -20.28 7.07 -4.13
C ASP A 110 -18.98 6.27 -4.35
N ILE A 111 -18.36 6.49 -5.52
CA ILE A 111 -17.20 5.73 -6.01
C ILE A 111 -15.90 6.12 -5.31
N PRO A 112 -14.98 5.17 -5.08
CA PRO A 112 -13.65 5.48 -4.53
C PRO A 112 -12.82 6.29 -5.53
N ARG A 113 -12.02 7.23 -5.02
CA ARG A 113 -11.07 8.03 -5.80
C ARG A 113 -9.80 8.25 -5.01
N ILE A 114 -8.68 8.30 -5.71
CA ILE A 114 -7.38 8.70 -5.16
C ILE A 114 -6.60 9.50 -6.19
N ALA A 115 -6.06 10.64 -5.78
CA ALA A 115 -5.19 11.47 -6.60
C ALA A 115 -3.79 11.53 -5.98
N PHE A 116 -2.77 11.32 -6.80
CA PHE A 116 -1.38 11.33 -6.38
C PHE A 116 -0.43 11.56 -7.55
N SER A 117 0.78 12.03 -7.25
CA SER A 117 1.94 11.93 -8.13
C SER A 117 2.83 10.78 -7.69
N PHE A 118 3.59 10.22 -8.64
CA PHE A 118 4.55 9.16 -8.33
C PHE A 118 5.84 9.32 -9.14
N GLU A 119 6.93 8.81 -8.56
CA GLU A 119 8.23 8.64 -9.19
C GLU A 119 8.77 7.25 -8.84
N LEU A 120 9.10 6.44 -9.85
CA LEU A 120 9.83 5.21 -9.68
C LEU A 120 11.31 5.49 -9.91
N LEU A 121 12.12 5.25 -8.89
CA LEU A 121 13.57 5.42 -8.93
C LEU A 121 14.26 4.08 -9.13
N GLY A 122 15.32 4.07 -9.92
CA GLY A 122 16.26 2.96 -10.01
C GLY A 122 17.17 2.88 -8.78
N ALA A 123 17.95 1.79 -8.66
CA ALA A 123 18.90 1.57 -7.57
C ALA A 123 20.00 2.67 -7.48
N ASP A 124 20.26 3.34 -8.58
CA ASP A 124 21.20 4.46 -8.69
C ASP A 124 20.55 5.83 -8.45
N GLY A 125 19.25 5.86 -8.12
CA GLY A 125 18.46 7.07 -7.90
C GLY A 125 17.98 7.77 -9.17
N THR A 126 18.17 7.17 -10.35
CA THR A 126 17.63 7.72 -11.60
C THR A 126 16.12 7.55 -11.65
N VAL A 127 15.41 8.56 -12.18
CA VAL A 127 13.96 8.46 -12.40
C VAL A 127 13.70 7.56 -13.61
N LEU A 128 13.12 6.38 -13.36
CA LEU A 128 12.73 5.41 -14.39
C LEU A 128 11.37 5.72 -14.98
N GLN A 129 10.46 6.19 -14.14
CA GLN A 129 9.09 6.52 -14.51
C GLN A 129 8.52 7.54 -13.53
N GLN A 130 7.67 8.45 -14.01
CA GLN A 130 6.95 9.40 -13.16
C GLN A 130 5.63 9.78 -13.80
N GLY A 131 4.69 10.26 -12.99
CA GLY A 131 3.42 10.75 -13.48
C GLY A 131 2.48 11.23 -12.40
N GLU A 132 1.35 11.76 -12.84
CA GLU A 132 0.21 12.12 -11.99
C GLU A 132 -0.96 11.18 -12.28
N GLN A 133 -1.65 10.76 -11.24
CA GLN A 133 -2.78 9.85 -11.33
C GLN A 133 -4.01 10.43 -10.62
N ASN A 134 -5.16 10.20 -11.23
CA ASN A 134 -6.45 10.51 -10.63
C ASN A 134 -7.37 9.29 -10.83
N LEU A 135 -7.15 8.30 -10.01
CA LEU A 135 -7.85 7.02 -10.10
C LEU A 135 -9.31 7.17 -9.66
N LYS A 136 -10.20 6.48 -10.37
CA LYS A 136 -11.63 6.40 -10.10
C LYS A 136 -12.11 5.01 -10.50
N ASP A 137 -12.79 4.31 -9.61
CA ASP A 137 -13.39 3.03 -9.97
C ASP A 137 -14.92 3.13 -10.01
N MET A 138 -15.46 3.36 -11.20
CA MET A 138 -16.91 3.47 -11.43
C MET A 138 -17.64 2.13 -11.33
N SER A 139 -16.90 1.02 -11.44
CA SER A 139 -17.44 -0.34 -11.39
C SER A 139 -17.00 -1.12 -10.14
N PHE A 140 -16.62 -0.41 -9.07
CA PHE A 140 -15.99 -0.98 -7.89
C PHE A 140 -16.82 -2.08 -7.19
N GLN A 141 -18.15 -2.04 -7.30
CA GLN A 141 -19.04 -3.05 -6.73
C GLN A 141 -19.18 -4.31 -7.60
N ASP A 142 -19.08 -4.14 -8.92
CA ASP A 142 -19.32 -5.20 -9.91
C ASP A 142 -18.01 -5.84 -10.40
N ARG A 143 -16.89 -5.17 -10.14
CA ARG A 143 -15.56 -5.64 -10.54
C ARG A 143 -15.08 -6.77 -9.63
N HIS A 144 -14.34 -7.73 -10.21
CA HIS A 144 -13.63 -8.72 -9.41
C HIS A 144 -12.73 -8.04 -8.37
N ASN A 145 -12.93 -8.40 -7.12
CA ASN A 145 -12.16 -7.88 -6.01
C ASN A 145 -11.62 -9.07 -5.19
N PRO A 146 -10.28 -9.28 -5.13
CA PRO A 146 -9.69 -10.39 -4.44
C PRO A 146 -9.78 -10.29 -2.90
N PHE A 147 -10.08 -9.07 -2.38
CA PHE A 147 -10.20 -8.86 -0.94
C PHE A 147 -11.55 -9.33 -0.41
N PHE A 148 -11.55 -9.87 0.81
CA PHE A 148 -12.78 -10.32 1.46
C PHE A 148 -13.76 -9.15 1.67
N SER A 149 -15.05 -9.47 1.66
CA SER A 149 -16.11 -8.46 1.85
C SER A 149 -16.04 -7.73 3.20
N SER A 150 -15.45 -8.37 4.21
CA SER A 150 -15.24 -7.80 5.54
C SER A 150 -13.95 -6.99 5.67
N GLU A 151 -13.10 -6.97 4.64
CA GLU A 151 -11.85 -6.24 4.71
C GLU A 151 -12.06 -4.74 4.53
N ASN A 152 -11.44 -3.97 5.42
CA ASN A 152 -11.44 -2.51 5.33
C ASN A 152 -10.67 -2.04 4.10
N LEU A 153 -11.16 -0.96 3.47
CA LEU A 153 -10.53 -0.33 2.31
C LEU A 153 -10.34 -1.27 1.10
N ARG A 154 -11.14 -2.34 1.03
CA ARG A 154 -11.04 -3.34 -0.05
C ARG A 154 -11.19 -2.76 -1.45
N TYR A 155 -11.94 -1.68 -1.60
CA TYR A 155 -12.16 -1.03 -2.88
C TYR A 155 -10.98 -0.14 -3.27
N GLU A 156 -10.47 0.62 -2.32
CA GLU A 156 -9.29 1.46 -2.48
C GLU A 156 -8.04 0.60 -2.75
N LYS A 157 -7.86 -0.48 -1.99
CA LYS A 157 -6.78 -1.45 -2.21
C LYS A 157 -6.87 -2.08 -3.61
N ASN A 158 -8.06 -2.53 -4.04
CA ASN A 158 -8.22 -3.11 -5.37
C ASN A 158 -7.93 -2.10 -6.49
N MET A 159 -8.34 -0.85 -6.32
CA MET A 159 -8.05 0.23 -7.26
C MET A 159 -6.55 0.51 -7.37
N LEU A 160 -5.83 0.55 -6.24
CA LEU A 160 -4.38 0.71 -6.19
C LEU A 160 -3.65 -0.49 -6.80
N ARG A 161 -4.11 -1.73 -6.52
CA ARG A 161 -3.55 -2.95 -7.12
C ARG A 161 -3.62 -2.91 -8.63
N MET A 162 -4.80 -2.60 -9.18
CA MET A 162 -5.02 -2.55 -10.62
C MET A 162 -4.12 -1.49 -11.29
N TRP A 163 -4.01 -0.31 -10.67
CA TRP A 163 -3.12 0.73 -11.16
C TRP A 163 -1.66 0.25 -11.13
N PHE A 164 -1.23 -0.36 -10.03
CA PHE A 164 0.15 -0.84 -9.86
C PHE A 164 0.49 -1.91 -10.90
N GLU A 165 -0.38 -2.89 -11.10
CA GLU A 165 -0.23 -3.93 -12.11
C GLU A 165 -0.16 -3.32 -13.51
N GLU A 166 -1.10 -2.46 -13.90
CA GLU A 166 -1.11 -1.81 -15.20
C GLU A 166 0.16 -0.97 -15.44
N GLN A 167 0.61 -0.24 -14.39
CA GLN A 167 1.72 0.68 -14.50
C GLN A 167 3.09 -0.02 -14.58
N PHE A 168 3.25 -1.15 -13.88
CA PHE A 168 4.54 -1.80 -13.66
C PHE A 168 4.63 -3.23 -14.22
N GLU A 169 3.55 -3.83 -14.78
CA GLU A 169 3.54 -5.18 -15.34
C GLU A 169 4.67 -5.43 -16.36
N GLN A 170 4.98 -4.44 -17.20
CA GLN A 170 6.07 -4.57 -18.16
C GLN A 170 7.46 -4.67 -17.52
N ASN A 171 7.59 -4.16 -16.31
CA ASN A 171 8.84 -4.25 -15.53
C ASN A 171 8.92 -5.59 -14.79
N LEU A 172 7.77 -6.13 -14.35
CA LEU A 172 7.67 -7.43 -13.68
C LEU A 172 7.93 -8.61 -14.64
N ALA A 173 7.55 -8.47 -15.91
CA ALA A 173 7.75 -9.52 -16.93
C ALA A 173 9.19 -9.62 -17.46
N LYS A 174 10.08 -8.69 -17.10
CA LYS A 174 11.49 -8.63 -17.56
C LYS A 174 12.50 -9.02 -16.50
N SER A 175 12.05 -9.26 -15.28
CA SER A 175 12.87 -9.76 -14.16
C SER A 175 12.70 -11.27 -13.99
#